data_acd875c1da6072c48d10f34aacc59caa
#
_entry.id   acd875c1da6072c48d10f34aacc59caa
#
_cell.length_a   1.000
_cell.length_b   1.000
_cell.length_c   1.000
_cell.angle_alpha   90.00
_cell.angle_beta   90.00
_cell.angle_gamma   90.00
#
_symmetry.space_group_name_H-M   'P 1'
#
loop_
_entity.id
_entity.type
_entity.pdbx_description
1 polymer ?
#
loop_
_entity_poly.entity_id
_entity_poly.type
_entity_poly.pdbx_seq_one_letter_code
_entity_poly.pdbx_strand_id
1 'polypeptide(L)'
;FVPASGRQYPNMTKLFAPVASEISYISENGALAVDHGEVLYQDSFDRKLAGEIISAILEKKDAEFTCSAKDYHYLMPKTKRFHDHMLYEVKICKQHGRDDGSYHEAGCV
;
A
#
# COMPACT_ATOMS: atom_id res chain seq x y z
N PHE A 1 -10.79 14.80 14.83
CA PHE A 1 -11.18 13.51 14.26
C PHE A 1 -9.95 12.83 13.63
N VAL A 2 -9.68 11.62 14.02
CA VAL A 2 -8.51 10.84 13.57
C VAL A 2 -8.97 9.42 13.18
N PRO A 3 -9.28 9.16 11.91
CA PRO A 3 -9.58 7.81 11.47
C PRO A 3 -8.32 6.93 11.55
N ALA A 4 -8.49 5.72 12.07
CA ALA A 4 -7.45 4.70 12.16
C ALA A 4 -7.86 3.45 11.38
N SER A 5 -6.96 2.94 10.54
CA SER A 5 -7.27 1.80 9.67
C SER A 5 -6.00 1.08 9.19
N GLY A 6 -6.16 -0.18 8.76
CA GLY A 6 -5.14 -0.89 7.99
C GLY A 6 -5.03 -0.44 6.53
N ARG A 7 -5.90 0.46 6.08
CA ARG A 7 -5.84 0.99 4.71
C ARG A 7 -4.62 1.86 4.50
N GLN A 8 -4.15 1.92 3.26
CA GLN A 8 -3.15 2.89 2.85
C GLN A 8 -3.65 4.34 3.01
N TYR A 9 -2.72 5.23 3.27
CA TYR A 9 -3.00 6.66 3.41
C TYR A 9 -3.74 7.26 2.19
N PRO A 10 -3.35 7.01 0.92
CA PRO A 10 -4.10 7.51 -0.23
C PRO A 10 -5.55 7.00 -0.30
N ASN A 11 -5.81 5.78 0.14
CA ASN A 11 -7.18 5.25 0.21
C ASN A 11 -8.01 5.95 1.28
N MET A 12 -7.39 6.30 2.40
CA MET A 12 -8.08 7.01 3.48
C MET A 12 -8.38 8.46 3.08
N THR A 13 -7.43 9.16 2.48
CA THR A 13 -7.65 10.53 2.01
C THR A 13 -8.76 10.62 0.96
N LYS A 14 -8.86 9.61 0.10
CA LYS A 14 -9.95 9.50 -0.86
C LYS A 14 -11.31 9.27 -0.20
N LEU A 15 -11.36 8.43 0.84
CA LEU A 15 -12.56 8.14 1.58
C LEU A 15 -13.11 9.39 2.32
N PHE A 16 -12.21 10.22 2.81
CA PHE A 16 -12.53 11.47 3.51
C PHE A 16 -12.30 12.72 2.65
N ALA A 17 -12.37 12.59 1.32
CA ALA A 17 -11.98 13.62 0.36
C ALA A 17 -12.44 15.05 0.70
N PRO A 18 -13.70 15.31 1.16
CA PRO A 18 -14.13 16.67 1.47
C PRO A 18 -13.34 17.37 2.58
N VAL A 19 -12.75 16.61 3.49
CA VAL A 19 -12.01 17.10 4.67
C VAL A 19 -10.60 16.53 4.78
N ALA A 20 -10.11 15.92 3.71
CA ALA A 20 -8.87 15.13 3.74
C ALA A 20 -7.64 15.90 4.24
N SER A 21 -7.55 17.19 3.95
CA SER A 21 -6.45 18.06 4.39
C SER A 21 -6.64 18.65 5.79
N GLU A 22 -7.82 18.47 6.38
CA GLU A 22 -8.20 19.10 7.65
C GLU A 22 -8.15 18.15 8.83
N ILE A 23 -7.89 16.86 8.58
CA ILE A 23 -7.88 15.83 9.61
C ILE A 23 -6.56 15.06 9.62
N SER A 24 -6.33 14.35 10.72
CA SER A 24 -5.18 13.49 10.89
C SER A 24 -5.55 12.05 10.59
N TYR A 25 -4.57 11.20 10.30
CA TYR A 25 -4.78 9.79 9.94
C TYR A 25 -3.81 8.88 10.65
N ILE A 26 -4.29 7.72 11.07
CA ILE A 26 -3.47 6.57 11.42
C ILE A 26 -3.75 5.48 10.40
N SER A 27 -2.78 5.16 9.56
CA SER A 27 -2.90 4.21 8.45
C SER A 27 -1.91 3.06 8.56
N GLU A 28 -2.01 2.08 7.66
CA GLU A 28 -1.13 0.91 7.63
C GLU A 28 -1.05 0.17 8.98
N ASN A 29 -2.20 0.00 9.65
CA ASN A 29 -2.27 -0.60 11.00
C ASN A 29 -1.41 0.10 12.07
N GLY A 30 -1.20 1.41 11.94
CA GLY A 30 -0.40 2.20 12.87
C GLY A 30 1.03 2.46 12.43
N ALA A 31 1.47 1.91 11.31
CA ALA A 31 2.82 2.14 10.80
C ALA A 31 3.02 3.54 10.19
N LEU A 32 1.94 4.25 9.92
CA LEU A 32 2.00 5.61 9.37
C LEU A 32 0.98 6.51 10.08
N ALA A 33 1.46 7.62 10.65
CA ALA A 33 0.61 8.69 11.17
C ALA A 33 0.89 9.98 10.42
N VAL A 34 -0.18 10.63 9.96
CA VAL A 34 -0.14 11.88 9.19
C VAL A 34 -1.08 12.88 9.83
N ASP A 35 -0.62 14.10 10.02
CA ASP A 35 -1.40 15.20 10.53
C ASP A 35 -1.45 16.34 9.52
N HIS A 36 -2.64 16.68 9.03
CA HIS A 36 -2.83 17.74 8.03
C HIS A 36 -1.85 17.65 6.85
N GLY A 37 -1.57 16.43 6.39
CA GLY A 37 -0.63 16.17 5.29
C GLY A 37 0.84 16.02 5.69
N GLU A 38 1.20 16.29 6.94
CA GLU A 38 2.55 16.12 7.47
C GLU A 38 2.72 14.75 8.13
N VAL A 39 3.78 14.03 7.76
CA VAL A 39 4.10 12.73 8.38
C VAL A 39 4.67 12.97 9.79
N LEU A 40 3.94 12.51 10.81
CA LEU A 40 4.38 12.56 12.20
C LEU A 40 5.17 11.31 12.61
N TYR A 41 4.81 10.17 12.07
CA TYR A 41 5.41 8.89 12.40
C TYR A 41 5.35 7.97 11.19
N GLN A 42 6.44 7.25 10.96
CA GLN A 42 6.51 6.20 9.96
C GLN A 42 7.44 5.09 10.45
N ASP A 43 6.91 3.87 10.50
CA ASP A 43 7.68 2.66 10.73
C ASP A 43 7.75 1.85 9.43
N SER A 44 8.95 1.46 9.04
CA SER A 44 9.20 0.76 7.78
C SER A 44 10.22 -0.34 7.97
N PHE A 45 10.09 -1.38 7.18
CA PHE A 45 11.15 -2.38 7.09
C PHE A 45 12.44 -1.75 6.58
N ASP A 46 13.56 -2.15 7.16
CA ASP A 46 14.86 -1.93 6.56
C ASP A 46 14.89 -2.52 5.13
N ARG A 47 15.53 -1.81 4.22
CA ARG A 47 15.57 -2.18 2.79
C ARG A 47 16.16 -3.58 2.56
N LYS A 48 17.20 -3.94 3.30
CA LYS A 48 17.84 -5.25 3.21
C LYS A 48 16.89 -6.34 3.69
N LEU A 49 16.28 -6.15 4.85
CA LEU A 49 15.31 -7.09 5.40
C LEU A 49 14.09 -7.26 4.48
N ALA A 50 13.56 -6.18 3.92
CA ALA A 50 12.47 -6.23 2.96
C ALA A 50 12.86 -7.07 1.73
N GLY A 51 14.06 -6.88 1.19
CA GLY A 51 14.57 -7.66 0.08
C GLY A 51 14.70 -9.16 0.39
N GLU A 52 15.17 -9.50 1.57
CA GLU A 52 15.28 -10.89 2.04
C GLU A 52 13.89 -11.56 2.16
N ILE A 53 12.92 -10.85 2.73
CA ILE A 53 11.53 -11.32 2.86
C ILE A 53 10.91 -11.53 1.47
N ILE A 54 11.03 -10.57 0.57
CA ILE A 54 10.50 -10.67 -0.79
C ILE A 54 11.12 -11.86 -1.52
N SER A 55 12.44 -12.03 -1.46
CA SER A 55 13.12 -13.16 -2.09
C SER A 55 12.62 -14.50 -1.56
N ALA A 56 12.44 -14.63 -0.24
CA ALA A 56 11.91 -15.83 0.37
C ALA A 56 10.47 -16.15 -0.08
N ILE A 57 9.63 -15.12 -0.24
CA ILE A 57 8.25 -15.29 -0.74
C ILE A 57 8.24 -15.69 -2.21
N LEU A 58 9.11 -15.10 -3.03
CA LEU A 58 9.20 -15.41 -4.47
C LEU A 58 9.60 -16.85 -4.74
N GLU A 59 10.36 -17.48 -3.86
CA GLU A 59 10.73 -18.91 -3.94
C GLU A 59 9.55 -19.85 -3.64
N LYS A 60 8.49 -19.37 -2.98
CA LYS A 60 7.31 -20.18 -2.65
C LYS A 60 6.33 -20.18 -3.81
N LYS A 61 5.86 -21.37 -4.21
CA LYS A 61 4.90 -21.52 -5.32
C LYS A 61 3.49 -21.04 -4.98
N ASP A 62 3.12 -21.13 -3.71
CA ASP A 62 1.78 -20.89 -3.18
C ASP A 62 1.66 -19.59 -2.38
N ALA A 63 2.69 -18.75 -2.42
CA ALA A 63 2.71 -17.46 -1.74
C ALA A 63 2.82 -16.32 -2.73
N GLU A 64 2.07 -15.28 -2.47
CA GLU A 64 2.09 -14.02 -3.19
C GLU A 64 2.18 -12.87 -2.19
N PHE A 65 2.63 -11.71 -2.61
CA PHE A 65 2.79 -10.57 -1.73
C PHE A 65 2.40 -9.26 -2.40
N THR A 66 2.16 -8.28 -1.57
CA THR A 66 2.08 -6.89 -1.95
C THR A 66 2.94 -6.09 -1.00
N CYS A 67 3.61 -5.08 -1.50
CA CYS A 67 4.46 -4.20 -0.71
C CYS A 67 3.83 -2.81 -0.65
N SER A 68 3.48 -2.39 0.55
CA SER A 68 2.87 -1.10 0.79
C SER A 68 3.92 -0.05 1.15
N ALA A 69 3.91 1.06 0.46
CA ALA A 69 4.66 2.26 0.82
C ALA A 69 3.67 3.39 1.08
N LYS A 70 4.14 4.55 1.57
CA LYS A 70 3.26 5.67 1.92
C LYS A 70 2.33 6.07 0.78
N ASP A 71 2.88 6.24 -0.42
CA ASP A 71 2.13 6.75 -1.58
C ASP A 71 1.96 5.69 -2.68
N TYR A 72 2.61 4.53 -2.53
CA TYR A 72 2.69 3.51 -3.57
C TYR A 72 2.35 2.13 -3.03
N HIS A 73 1.85 1.32 -3.90
CA HIS A 73 1.64 -0.09 -3.64
C HIS A 73 2.31 -0.90 -4.75
N TYR A 74 3.22 -1.78 -4.38
CA TYR A 74 3.93 -2.64 -5.33
C TYR A 74 3.29 -4.01 -5.34
N LEU A 75 2.97 -4.50 -6.53
CA LEU A 75 2.33 -5.77 -6.76
C LEU A 75 3.11 -6.57 -7.81
N MET A 76 3.47 -7.79 -7.47
CA MET A 76 4.04 -8.76 -8.40
C MET A 76 3.19 -10.04 -8.38
N PRO A 77 2.02 -10.03 -9.03
CA PRO A 77 1.10 -11.16 -8.97
C PRO A 77 1.65 -12.36 -9.74
N LYS A 78 1.59 -13.52 -9.11
CA LYS A 78 1.86 -14.82 -9.76
C LYS A 78 0.59 -15.38 -10.42
N THR A 79 -0.57 -14.97 -9.93
CA THR A 79 -1.88 -15.43 -10.42
C THR A 79 -2.79 -14.27 -10.74
N LYS A 80 -3.68 -14.46 -11.74
CA LYS A 80 -4.73 -13.49 -12.05
C LYS A 80 -5.71 -13.32 -10.90
N ARG A 81 -5.98 -14.39 -10.14
CA ARG A 81 -6.85 -14.34 -8.96
C ARG A 81 -6.35 -13.35 -7.92
N PHE A 82 -5.07 -13.41 -7.58
CA PHE A 82 -4.46 -12.49 -6.62
C PHE A 82 -4.46 -11.05 -7.16
N HIS A 83 -4.09 -10.86 -8.41
CA HIS A 83 -4.12 -9.56 -9.07
C HIS A 83 -5.51 -8.93 -8.99
N ASP A 84 -6.55 -9.67 -9.37
CA ASP A 84 -7.94 -9.18 -9.38
C ASP A 84 -8.44 -8.93 -7.95
N HIS A 85 -8.10 -9.80 -7.00
CA HIS A 85 -8.43 -9.61 -5.60
C HIS A 85 -7.86 -8.29 -5.06
N MET A 86 -6.59 -8.00 -5.32
CA MET A 86 -5.96 -6.77 -4.86
C MET A 86 -6.56 -5.51 -5.50
N LEU A 87 -6.90 -5.56 -6.78
CA LEU A 87 -7.44 -4.41 -7.49
C LEU A 87 -8.92 -4.14 -7.20
N TYR A 88 -9.74 -5.19 -7.14
CA TYR A 88 -11.20 -5.04 -7.10
C TYR A 88 -11.80 -5.22 -5.70
N GLU A 89 -11.26 -6.10 -4.88
CA GLU A 89 -11.75 -6.36 -3.53
C GLU A 89 -11.02 -5.52 -2.49
N VAL A 90 -9.70 -5.53 -2.50
CA VAL A 90 -8.89 -4.72 -1.59
C VAL A 90 -8.84 -3.25 -2.05
N LYS A 91 -9.07 -3.01 -3.33
CA LYS A 91 -9.14 -1.67 -3.94
C LYS A 91 -7.86 -0.87 -3.78
N ILE A 92 -6.74 -1.52 -4.00
CA ILE A 92 -5.47 -0.79 -4.10
C ILE A 92 -5.51 0.16 -5.30
N CYS A 93 -4.80 1.25 -5.19
CA CYS A 93 -4.76 2.24 -6.26
C CYS A 93 -3.89 1.76 -7.42
N LYS A 94 -4.46 1.78 -8.61
CA LYS A 94 -3.86 1.21 -9.81
C LYS A 94 -2.97 2.21 -10.54
N GLN A 95 -1.77 1.79 -10.90
CA GLN A 95 -0.93 2.46 -11.89
C GLN A 95 -0.33 1.48 -12.90
N HIS A 96 0.43 2.01 -13.84
CA HIS A 96 0.98 1.25 -14.95
C HIS A 96 1.83 0.05 -14.53
N GLY A 97 1.55 -1.09 -15.14
CA GLY A 97 2.42 -2.26 -15.08
C GLY A 97 3.79 -1.99 -15.71
N ARG A 98 4.84 -2.63 -15.20
CA ARG A 98 6.16 -2.64 -15.82
C ARG A 98 6.29 -3.86 -16.72
N ASP A 99 7.22 -3.81 -17.68
CA ASP A 99 7.48 -4.90 -18.63
C ASP A 99 7.94 -6.21 -17.94
N ASP A 100 8.41 -6.13 -16.70
CA ASP A 100 8.78 -7.29 -15.88
C ASP A 100 7.59 -7.98 -15.18
N GLY A 101 6.36 -7.53 -15.44
CA GLY A 101 5.15 -8.06 -14.83
C GLY A 101 4.84 -7.48 -13.43
N SER A 102 5.66 -6.58 -12.93
CA SER A 102 5.37 -5.86 -11.68
C SER A 102 4.43 -4.69 -11.92
N TYR A 103 3.64 -4.36 -10.90
CA TYR A 103 2.74 -3.21 -10.92
C TYR A 103 3.15 -2.24 -9.82
N HIS A 104 3.29 -0.98 -10.22
CA HIS A 104 3.55 0.12 -9.32
C HIS A 104 2.27 0.92 -9.15
N GLU A 105 1.73 0.91 -7.95
CA GLU A 105 0.51 1.65 -7.61
C GLU A 105 0.89 2.96 -6.91
N ALA A 106 0.60 4.07 -7.54
CA ALA A 106 0.78 5.38 -6.94
C ALA A 106 -0.57 6.01 -6.67
N GLY A 107 -0.78 6.55 -5.51
CA GLY A 107 -1.96 7.27 -5.03
C GLY A 107 -3.29 7.00 -5.72
N CYS A 108 -4.38 6.89 -5.01
CA CYS A 108 -5.69 6.70 -5.63
C CYS A 108 -6.07 7.93 -6.47
N VAL A 109 -6.26 7.71 -7.71
CA VAL A 109 -6.82 8.73 -8.61
C VAL A 109 -8.34 8.69 -8.54
#